data_19f087e74794923495bb8ae77c4fff24
#
_entry.id   19f087e74794923495bb8ae77c4fff24
#
_cell.length_a   1.000
_cell.length_b   1.000
_cell.length_c   1.000
_cell.angle_alpha   90.00
_cell.angle_beta   90.00
_cell.angle_gamma   90.00
#
_symmetry.space_group_name_H-M   'P 1'
#
loop_
_entity.id
_entity.type
_entity.pdbx_description
1 polymer ?
#
loop_
_entity_poly.entity_id
_entity_poly.type
_entity_poly.pdbx_seq_one_letter_code
_entity_poly.pdbx_strand_id
1 'polypeptide(L)'
;MLSLLLMLTAGAFAASGTDWEQGVIEVEGMGMAPSFARNQQHAYMLAKRAAMADAYRLLAEEIKGVDVDATTTVENMMVSSDVVTTRVNALIKGAKVTEVKDMGGGAVSVVMQMPMFGTGSSLASAVLQRPARVEPYPDIVPDVTPSQPISIDKYPDYTKVEPKQPTYQPTVPNTGSTGPIYGPGSSAAKAPSGRAIGGYTGLIVDCRGFALKPVMSPVIKNAEGTPIYGYKNLDYDKVVSNGMAGYTNDITRAARAGSHPLVVKAIAVADMNGNPVLSVADANRVLIENGATGFLDSARVVFVR
;
A
#
# COMPACT_ATOMS: atom_id res chain seq x y z
N MET A 1 -36.44 2.23 38.02
CA MET A 1 -36.04 1.10 37.14
C MET A 1 -34.83 1.53 36.31
N LEU A 2 -33.66 1.12 36.76
CA LEU A 2 -32.38 1.48 36.11
C LEU A 2 -32.01 0.36 35.13
N SER A 3 -32.15 0.61 33.82
CA SER A 3 -31.81 -0.35 32.78
C SER A 3 -30.30 -0.38 32.61
N LEU A 4 -29.68 -1.47 33.05
CA LEU A 4 -28.23 -1.76 32.85
C LEU A 4 -28.03 -2.21 31.42
N LEU A 5 -27.57 -1.31 30.54
CA LEU A 5 -27.19 -1.60 29.18
C LEU A 5 -25.85 -2.34 29.20
N LEU A 6 -25.92 -3.68 29.10
CA LEU A 6 -24.74 -4.55 28.96
C LEU A 6 -24.16 -4.34 27.56
N MET A 7 -23.11 -3.53 27.45
CA MET A 7 -22.28 -3.42 26.21
C MET A 7 -21.53 -4.74 26.05
N LEU A 8 -22.05 -5.61 25.18
CA LEU A 8 -21.33 -6.77 24.68
C LEU A 8 -20.25 -6.26 23.73
N THR A 9 -19.03 -6.10 24.20
CA THR A 9 -17.87 -5.92 23.32
C THR A 9 -17.64 -7.25 22.62
N ALA A 10 -18.16 -7.38 21.41
CA ALA A 10 -17.72 -8.43 20.50
C ALA A 10 -16.22 -8.19 20.29
N GLY A 11 -15.38 -9.07 20.85
CA GLY A 11 -13.97 -9.12 20.52
C GLY A 11 -13.87 -9.35 19.04
N ALA A 12 -13.46 -8.34 18.27
CA ALA A 12 -13.09 -8.54 16.89
C ALA A 12 -11.92 -9.53 16.92
N PHE A 13 -12.13 -10.72 16.37
CA PHE A 13 -11.01 -11.58 16.02
C PHE A 13 -10.15 -10.77 15.06
N ALA A 14 -8.90 -10.49 15.44
CA ALA A 14 -7.97 -9.86 14.55
C ALA A 14 -7.83 -10.77 13.33
N ALA A 15 -8.14 -10.25 12.14
CA ALA A 15 -7.94 -11.00 10.91
C ALA A 15 -6.43 -11.17 10.73
N SER A 16 -5.92 -12.40 10.84
CA SER A 16 -4.52 -12.70 10.54
C SER A 16 -4.22 -12.25 9.11
N GLY A 17 -3.14 -11.47 8.93
CA GLY A 17 -2.72 -11.03 7.61
C GLY A 17 -1.99 -9.69 7.63
N THR A 18 -1.80 -9.14 6.43
CA THR A 18 -1.14 -7.85 6.22
C THR A 18 -2.16 -6.72 6.18
N ASP A 19 -2.15 -5.87 7.20
CA ASP A 19 -2.94 -4.62 7.22
C ASP A 19 -2.16 -3.50 6.53
N TRP A 20 -2.49 -3.25 5.29
CA TRP A 20 -1.86 -2.21 4.47
C TRP A 20 -2.27 -0.79 4.86
N GLU A 21 -3.41 -0.62 5.53
CA GLU A 21 -3.87 0.69 6.00
C GLU A 21 -3.07 1.14 7.24
N GLN A 22 -2.81 0.22 8.15
CA GLN A 22 -2.01 0.48 9.34
C GLN A 22 -0.51 0.22 9.14
N GLY A 23 -0.13 -0.49 8.07
CA GLY A 23 1.25 -0.85 7.77
C GLY A 23 1.83 -1.87 8.76
N VAL A 24 1.02 -2.83 9.18
CA VAL A 24 1.43 -3.90 10.11
C VAL A 24 1.08 -5.28 9.55
N ILE A 25 1.87 -6.26 9.94
CA ILE A 25 1.58 -7.68 9.73
C ILE A 25 1.20 -8.25 11.09
N GLU A 26 0.02 -8.87 11.17
CA GLU A 26 -0.51 -9.48 12.39
C GLU A 26 -0.91 -10.91 12.14
N VAL A 27 -0.58 -11.80 13.07
CA VAL A 27 -0.97 -13.21 13.01
C VAL A 27 -1.41 -13.70 14.37
N GLU A 28 -2.35 -14.65 14.38
CA GLU A 28 -2.80 -15.35 15.58
C GLU A 28 -2.43 -16.83 15.51
N GLY A 29 -1.52 -17.24 16.38
CA GLY A 29 -1.13 -18.65 16.54
C GLY A 29 -1.88 -19.33 17.66
N MET A 30 -2.17 -20.61 17.48
CA MET A 30 -2.91 -21.44 18.43
C MET A 30 -2.04 -22.57 18.99
N GLY A 31 -2.24 -22.88 20.26
CA GLY A 31 -1.55 -24.00 20.90
C GLY A 31 -2.44 -24.75 21.88
N MET A 32 -2.29 -26.06 21.94
CA MET A 32 -3.03 -26.96 22.80
C MET A 32 -2.09 -27.59 23.85
N ALA A 33 -2.56 -27.71 25.08
CA ALA A 33 -1.84 -28.41 26.11
C ALA A 33 -1.79 -29.92 25.79
N PRO A 34 -0.60 -30.56 25.90
CA PRO A 34 -0.51 -32.00 25.71
C PRO A 34 -1.07 -32.77 26.91
N SER A 35 -1.54 -33.97 26.67
CA SER A 35 -2.16 -34.81 27.69
C SER A 35 -1.22 -35.21 28.87
N PHE A 36 0.08 -35.13 28.67
CA PHE A 36 1.09 -35.42 29.70
C PHE A 36 1.41 -34.22 30.63
N ALA A 37 0.66 -33.11 30.54
CA ALA A 37 0.86 -31.98 31.39
C ALA A 37 0.59 -32.33 32.86
N ARG A 38 1.54 -31.99 33.76
CA ARG A 38 1.52 -32.43 35.16
C ARG A 38 0.47 -31.70 36.02
N ASN A 39 0.14 -30.48 35.64
CA ASN A 39 -0.86 -29.64 36.29
C ASN A 39 -1.32 -28.54 35.33
N GLN A 40 -2.34 -27.77 35.71
CA GLN A 40 -2.95 -26.73 34.90
C GLN A 40 -1.93 -25.64 34.48
N GLN A 41 -1.05 -25.21 35.40
CA GLN A 41 -0.02 -24.22 35.08
C GLN A 41 1.00 -24.74 34.07
N HIS A 42 1.42 -26.00 34.20
CA HIS A 42 2.30 -26.65 33.23
C HIS A 42 1.61 -26.82 31.87
N ALA A 43 0.34 -27.19 31.87
CA ALA A 43 -0.51 -27.26 30.66
C ALA A 43 -0.55 -25.91 29.93
N TYR A 44 -0.87 -24.83 30.65
CA TYR A 44 -0.90 -23.49 30.11
C TYR A 44 0.46 -23.06 29.51
N MET A 45 1.57 -23.30 30.21
CA MET A 45 2.90 -22.93 29.74
C MET A 45 3.29 -23.70 28.45
N LEU A 46 2.91 -24.97 28.32
CA LEU A 46 3.16 -25.76 27.13
C LEU A 46 2.26 -25.30 25.97
N ALA A 47 0.98 -25.09 26.21
CA ALA A 47 0.04 -24.54 25.22
C ALA A 47 0.51 -23.18 24.71
N LYS A 48 0.90 -22.27 25.59
CA LYS A 48 1.45 -20.96 25.23
C LYS A 48 2.70 -21.07 24.35
N ARG A 49 3.62 -21.99 24.66
CA ARG A 49 4.81 -22.22 23.81
C ARG A 49 4.43 -22.75 22.43
N ALA A 50 3.46 -23.67 22.35
CA ALA A 50 2.95 -24.18 21.10
C ALA A 50 2.30 -23.07 20.27
N ALA A 51 1.46 -22.22 20.89
CA ALA A 51 0.84 -21.04 20.24
C ALA A 51 1.89 -20.06 19.71
N MET A 52 2.94 -19.77 20.48
CA MET A 52 4.05 -18.91 20.04
C MET A 52 4.79 -19.50 18.84
N ALA A 53 5.06 -20.82 18.84
CA ALA A 53 5.72 -21.49 17.73
C ALA A 53 4.86 -21.45 16.45
N ASP A 54 3.55 -21.63 16.59
CA ASP A 54 2.59 -21.52 15.48
C ASP A 54 2.51 -20.08 14.97
N ALA A 55 2.42 -19.08 15.85
CA ALA A 55 2.43 -17.66 15.46
C ALA A 55 3.70 -17.28 14.70
N TYR A 56 4.88 -17.76 15.12
CA TYR A 56 6.13 -17.52 14.37
C TYR A 56 6.11 -18.16 12.98
N ARG A 57 5.54 -19.36 12.84
CA ARG A 57 5.39 -20.02 11.54
C ARG A 57 4.46 -19.23 10.62
N LEU A 58 3.28 -18.85 11.12
CA LEU A 58 2.30 -18.04 10.38
C LEU A 58 2.88 -16.69 9.97
N LEU A 59 3.59 -16.02 10.90
CA LEU A 59 4.24 -14.74 10.61
C LEU A 59 5.29 -14.87 9.50
N ALA A 60 6.08 -15.95 9.52
CA ALA A 60 7.07 -16.21 8.47
C ALA A 60 6.42 -16.46 7.11
N GLU A 61 5.29 -17.17 7.06
CA GLU A 61 4.52 -17.41 5.85
C GLU A 61 3.92 -16.12 5.30
N GLU A 62 3.28 -15.32 6.16
CA GLU A 62 2.68 -14.04 5.78
C GLU A 62 3.72 -13.05 5.23
N ILE A 63 4.86 -12.90 5.92
CA ILE A 63 5.95 -12.02 5.49
C ILE A 63 6.48 -12.41 4.11
N LYS A 64 6.67 -13.69 3.83
CA LYS A 64 7.15 -14.18 2.53
C LYS A 64 6.20 -13.81 1.40
N GLY A 65 4.89 -13.82 1.67
CA GLY A 65 3.85 -13.47 0.72
C GLY A 65 3.70 -11.97 0.44
N VAL A 66 4.36 -11.08 1.21
CA VAL A 66 4.25 -9.63 0.99
C VAL A 66 4.87 -9.23 -0.34
N ASP A 67 4.12 -8.48 -1.14
CA ASP A 67 4.61 -7.91 -2.39
C ASP A 67 5.49 -6.67 -2.11
N VAL A 68 6.76 -6.75 -2.49
CA VAL A 68 7.70 -5.63 -2.37
C VAL A 68 7.46 -4.62 -3.49
N ASP A 69 7.32 -5.11 -4.69
CA ASP A 69 6.89 -4.35 -5.87
C ASP A 69 5.88 -5.18 -6.69
N ALA A 70 5.46 -4.66 -7.84
CA ALA A 70 4.45 -5.31 -8.68
C ALA A 70 4.83 -6.72 -9.18
N THR A 71 6.10 -7.09 -9.12
CA THR A 71 6.64 -8.34 -9.70
C THR A 71 7.40 -9.20 -8.70
N THR A 72 7.75 -8.66 -7.55
CA THR A 72 8.69 -9.26 -6.60
C THR A 72 8.07 -9.37 -5.21
N THR A 73 8.07 -10.57 -4.64
CA THR A 73 7.70 -10.82 -3.23
C THR A 73 8.94 -10.83 -2.34
N VAL A 74 8.71 -10.75 -1.02
CA VAL A 74 9.76 -10.95 -0.02
C VAL A 74 10.43 -12.31 -0.19
N GLU A 75 9.68 -13.37 -0.48
CA GLU A 75 10.21 -14.72 -0.71
C GLU A 75 11.20 -14.72 -1.88
N ASN A 76 10.85 -14.10 -3.01
CA ASN A 76 11.75 -14.00 -4.17
C ASN A 76 13.05 -13.26 -3.82
N MET A 77 12.96 -12.21 -3.00
CA MET A 77 14.14 -11.48 -2.53
C MET A 77 15.01 -12.31 -1.59
N MET A 78 14.40 -13.11 -0.72
CA MET A 78 15.12 -14.03 0.18
C MET A 78 15.86 -15.11 -0.61
N VAL A 79 15.25 -15.67 -1.66
CA VAL A 79 15.91 -16.66 -2.54
C VAL A 79 17.09 -16.05 -3.27
N SER A 80 17.01 -14.77 -3.66
CA SER A 80 18.06 -14.09 -4.41
C SER A 80 19.17 -13.46 -3.55
N SER A 81 18.98 -13.37 -2.21
CA SER A 81 19.91 -12.66 -1.31
C SER A 81 19.96 -13.23 0.10
N ASP A 82 21.09 -13.80 0.49
CA ASP A 82 21.35 -14.27 1.85
C ASP A 82 21.28 -13.15 2.90
N VAL A 83 21.63 -11.92 2.49
CA VAL A 83 21.55 -10.74 3.36
C VAL A 83 20.09 -10.42 3.70
N VAL A 84 19.20 -10.43 2.70
CA VAL A 84 17.76 -10.24 2.92
C VAL A 84 17.21 -11.37 3.79
N THR A 85 17.55 -12.62 3.47
CA THR A 85 17.14 -13.80 4.26
C THR A 85 17.55 -13.64 5.74
N THR A 86 18.78 -13.24 6.00
CA THR A 86 19.28 -13.05 7.37
C THR A 86 18.52 -11.94 8.10
N ARG A 87 18.29 -10.80 7.43
CA ARG A 87 17.55 -9.67 8.01
C ARG A 87 16.09 -10.02 8.30
N VAL A 88 15.39 -10.64 7.35
CA VAL A 88 13.99 -11.07 7.53
C VAL A 88 13.87 -12.08 8.67
N ASN A 89 14.76 -13.07 8.75
CA ASN A 89 14.77 -14.03 9.86
C ASN A 89 15.03 -13.37 11.21
N ALA A 90 15.89 -12.35 11.26
CA ALA A 90 16.12 -11.57 12.48
C ALA A 90 14.87 -10.79 12.90
N LEU A 91 14.15 -10.20 11.93
CA LEU A 91 12.88 -9.51 12.19
C LEU A 91 11.81 -10.45 12.74
N ILE A 92 11.63 -11.62 12.15
CA ILE A 92 10.65 -12.62 12.62
C ILE A 92 10.95 -12.99 14.08
N LYS A 93 12.21 -13.24 14.42
CA LYS A 93 12.62 -13.54 15.80
C LYS A 93 12.37 -12.38 16.78
N GLY A 94 12.39 -11.16 16.29
CA GLY A 94 12.13 -9.92 17.06
C GLY A 94 10.66 -9.49 17.08
N ALA A 95 9.73 -10.26 16.49
CA ALA A 95 8.32 -9.92 16.45
C ALA A 95 7.74 -9.80 17.88
N LYS A 96 6.81 -8.84 18.04
CA LYS A 96 6.21 -8.56 19.35
C LYS A 96 4.96 -9.39 19.56
N VAL A 97 4.87 -10.05 20.71
CA VAL A 97 3.61 -10.62 21.21
C VAL A 97 2.78 -9.45 21.75
N THR A 98 1.61 -9.24 21.18
CA THR A 98 0.68 -8.15 21.57
C THR A 98 -0.42 -8.66 22.47
N GLU A 99 -0.83 -9.91 22.30
CA GLU A 99 -1.90 -10.51 23.10
C GLU A 99 -1.60 -12.00 23.38
N VAL A 100 -2.05 -12.47 24.55
CA VAL A 100 -2.07 -13.90 24.91
C VAL A 100 -3.40 -14.16 25.60
N LYS A 101 -4.21 -15.06 25.04
CA LYS A 101 -5.53 -15.46 25.58
C LYS A 101 -5.53 -16.92 26.00
N ASP A 102 -6.06 -17.19 27.18
CA ASP A 102 -6.50 -18.53 27.58
C ASP A 102 -7.89 -18.77 26.99
N MET A 103 -8.01 -19.72 26.07
CA MET A 103 -9.24 -20.05 25.37
C MET A 103 -10.07 -21.10 26.11
N GLY A 104 -9.57 -21.57 27.26
CA GLY A 104 -10.18 -22.69 27.99
C GLY A 104 -9.84 -24.06 27.37
N GLY A 105 -10.19 -25.15 28.06
CA GLY A 105 -9.96 -26.51 27.55
C GLY A 105 -8.48 -26.87 27.30
N GLY A 106 -7.53 -26.08 27.84
CA GLY A 106 -6.10 -26.27 27.61
C GLY A 106 -5.58 -25.64 26.32
N ALA A 107 -6.39 -24.80 25.64
CA ALA A 107 -6.00 -24.05 24.45
C ALA A 107 -5.55 -22.62 24.82
N VAL A 108 -4.52 -22.12 24.12
CA VAL A 108 -4.01 -20.76 24.24
C VAL A 108 -3.87 -20.16 22.84
N SER A 109 -4.25 -18.91 22.69
CA SER A 109 -3.99 -18.09 21.50
C SER A 109 -2.93 -17.05 21.79
N VAL A 110 -2.08 -16.75 20.80
CA VAL A 110 -1.03 -15.73 20.85
C VAL A 110 -1.10 -14.87 19.59
N VAL A 111 -1.27 -13.57 19.76
CA VAL A 111 -1.20 -12.60 18.66
C VAL A 111 0.19 -12.01 18.59
N MET A 112 0.79 -12.03 17.40
CA MET A 112 2.08 -11.42 17.10
C MET A 112 1.94 -10.35 16.02
N GLN A 113 2.66 -9.25 16.21
CA GLN A 113 2.71 -8.15 15.25
C GLN A 113 4.13 -7.80 14.83
N MET A 114 4.26 -7.36 13.57
CA MET A 114 5.48 -6.80 13.03
C MET A 114 5.16 -5.58 12.14
N PRO A 115 5.89 -4.44 12.29
CA PRO A 115 5.68 -3.28 11.44
C PRO A 115 6.25 -3.51 10.04
N MET A 116 5.48 -3.10 9.02
CA MET A 116 5.97 -3.06 7.64
C MET A 116 6.96 -1.91 7.43
N PHE A 117 6.71 -0.76 8.05
CA PHE A 117 7.53 0.45 7.97
C PHE A 117 7.92 0.94 9.35
N GLY A 118 9.01 1.70 9.46
CA GLY A 118 9.51 2.25 10.72
C GLY A 118 11.04 2.39 10.72
N THR A 119 11.55 3.35 11.53
CA THR A 119 12.98 3.67 11.68
C THR A 119 13.74 2.65 12.53
N GLY A 120 13.48 1.40 12.43
CA GLY A 120 14.13 0.38 13.25
C GLY A 120 14.00 -0.96 12.60
N SER A 121 13.53 -1.93 13.40
CA SER A 121 13.25 -3.26 12.89
C SER A 121 11.91 -3.29 12.17
N SER A 122 11.89 -3.04 10.86
CA SER A 122 10.72 -3.11 9.99
C SER A 122 11.00 -3.93 8.74
N LEU A 123 9.95 -4.45 8.10
CA LEU A 123 10.10 -5.21 6.86
C LEU A 123 10.79 -4.37 5.78
N ALA A 124 10.40 -3.10 5.63
CA ALA A 124 11.01 -2.18 4.69
C ALA A 124 12.53 -2.06 4.87
N SER A 125 13.00 -1.98 6.12
CA SER A 125 14.42 -1.90 6.43
C SER A 125 15.21 -3.17 6.08
N ALA A 126 14.53 -4.32 6.03
CA ALA A 126 15.15 -5.59 5.69
C ALA A 126 15.23 -5.82 4.17
N VAL A 127 14.19 -5.41 3.43
CA VAL A 127 14.04 -5.76 2.00
C VAL A 127 14.40 -4.63 1.05
N LEU A 128 14.17 -3.36 1.41
CA LEU A 128 14.49 -2.24 0.53
C LEU A 128 15.98 -1.91 0.57
N GLN A 129 16.55 -1.65 -0.59
CA GLN A 129 17.95 -1.26 -0.72
C GLN A 129 18.04 0.25 -0.95
N ARG A 130 19.01 0.91 -0.31
CA ARG A 130 19.22 2.35 -0.52
C ARG A 130 19.67 2.59 -1.97
N PRO A 131 18.95 3.42 -2.75
CA PRO A 131 19.39 3.77 -4.10
C PRO A 131 20.67 4.59 -4.05
N ALA A 132 21.49 4.50 -5.08
CA ALA A 132 22.75 5.24 -5.15
C ALA A 132 22.52 6.76 -5.19
N ARG A 133 21.41 7.18 -5.77
CA ARG A 133 20.95 8.59 -5.82
C ARG A 133 19.43 8.63 -5.92
N VAL A 134 18.85 9.75 -5.52
CA VAL A 134 17.45 10.08 -5.79
C VAL A 134 17.38 10.62 -7.23
N GLU A 135 16.50 10.06 -8.04
CA GLU A 135 16.28 10.49 -9.42
C GLU A 135 15.23 11.61 -9.47
N PRO A 136 15.38 12.62 -10.33
CA PRO A 136 14.34 13.62 -10.50
C PRO A 136 13.06 13.00 -11.09
N TYR A 137 11.94 13.68 -10.90
CA TYR A 137 10.70 13.33 -11.59
C TYR A 137 10.86 13.63 -13.09
N PRO A 138 10.14 12.91 -13.96
CA PRO A 138 10.17 13.20 -15.38
C PRO A 138 9.55 14.57 -15.69
N ASP A 139 9.91 15.12 -16.83
CA ASP A 139 9.23 16.30 -17.37
C ASP A 139 7.78 15.96 -17.77
N ILE A 140 6.95 16.98 -17.79
CA ILE A 140 5.59 16.85 -18.32
C ILE A 140 5.62 16.52 -19.82
N VAL A 141 4.64 15.75 -20.29
CA VAL A 141 4.48 15.52 -21.73
C VAL A 141 4.03 16.82 -22.39
N PRO A 142 4.80 17.37 -23.34
CA PRO A 142 4.46 18.62 -24.00
C PRO A 142 3.16 18.44 -24.82
N ASP A 143 2.50 19.56 -25.11
CA ASP A 143 1.28 19.64 -25.93
C ASP A 143 0.03 18.90 -25.39
N VAL A 144 0.13 18.29 -24.18
CA VAL A 144 -1.01 17.71 -23.49
C VAL A 144 -1.46 18.64 -22.37
N THR A 145 -2.65 19.20 -22.50
CA THR A 145 -3.25 20.06 -21.50
C THR A 145 -3.44 19.30 -20.19
N PRO A 146 -2.89 19.78 -19.06
CA PRO A 146 -3.10 19.18 -17.75
C PRO A 146 -4.58 19.13 -17.36
N SER A 147 -5.04 18.05 -16.74
CA SER A 147 -6.42 17.92 -16.30
C SER A 147 -6.83 18.96 -15.28
N GLN A 148 -8.13 19.20 -15.15
CA GLN A 148 -8.68 19.98 -14.04
C GLN A 148 -8.85 19.06 -12.83
N PRO A 149 -8.46 19.51 -11.62
CA PRO A 149 -8.61 18.71 -10.41
C PRO A 149 -10.07 18.39 -10.10
N ILE A 150 -10.29 17.20 -9.56
CA ILE A 150 -11.60 16.77 -9.06
C ILE A 150 -11.73 17.26 -7.61
N SER A 151 -12.82 17.97 -7.28
CA SER A 151 -13.11 18.32 -5.88
C SER A 151 -13.50 17.06 -5.10
N ILE A 152 -12.89 16.86 -3.94
CA ILE A 152 -13.20 15.74 -3.06
C ILE A 152 -14.68 15.75 -2.61
N ASP A 153 -15.26 16.93 -2.46
CA ASP A 153 -16.66 17.10 -2.06
C ASP A 153 -17.67 16.69 -3.14
N LYS A 154 -17.21 16.65 -4.39
CA LYS A 154 -18.00 16.23 -5.56
C LYS A 154 -17.61 14.84 -6.05
N TYR A 155 -16.81 14.13 -5.28
CA TYR A 155 -16.32 12.82 -5.68
C TYR A 155 -17.47 11.81 -5.65
N PRO A 156 -17.80 11.15 -6.76
CA PRO A 156 -18.93 10.24 -6.81
C PRO A 156 -18.71 9.05 -5.88
N ASP A 157 -19.77 8.65 -5.19
CA ASP A 157 -19.77 7.43 -4.39
C ASP A 157 -19.76 6.20 -5.31
N TYR A 158 -18.58 5.60 -5.47
CA TYR A 158 -18.35 4.42 -6.31
C TYR A 158 -18.52 3.09 -5.56
N THR A 159 -19.11 3.06 -4.38
CA THR A 159 -19.33 1.81 -3.62
C THR A 159 -20.21 0.80 -4.37
N LYS A 160 -20.82 1.20 -5.50
CA LYS A 160 -21.75 0.40 -6.31
C LYS A 160 -21.26 0.06 -7.71
N VAL A 161 -19.98 0.29 -8.05
CA VAL A 161 -19.47 -0.01 -9.39
C VAL A 161 -18.94 -1.43 -9.43
N GLU A 162 -19.57 -2.28 -10.23
CA GLU A 162 -19.01 -3.60 -10.56
C GLU A 162 -17.63 -3.44 -11.23
N PRO A 163 -16.64 -4.25 -10.85
CA PRO A 163 -15.30 -4.15 -11.42
C PRO A 163 -15.33 -4.49 -12.91
N LYS A 164 -15.19 -3.48 -13.76
CA LYS A 164 -14.84 -3.70 -15.16
C LYS A 164 -13.36 -3.95 -15.26
N GLN A 165 -12.96 -5.17 -15.60
CA GLN A 165 -11.57 -5.45 -15.95
C GLN A 165 -11.20 -4.66 -17.22
N PRO A 166 -10.31 -3.67 -17.13
CA PRO A 166 -9.80 -3.03 -18.34
C PRO A 166 -8.73 -3.91 -18.96
N THR A 167 -8.87 -4.19 -20.21
CA THR A 167 -7.79 -4.73 -21.04
C THR A 167 -6.79 -3.59 -21.32
N TYR A 168 -5.90 -3.29 -20.38
CA TYR A 168 -4.75 -2.44 -20.66
C TYR A 168 -3.71 -3.30 -21.40
N GLN A 169 -3.60 -3.09 -22.69
CA GLN A 169 -2.44 -3.55 -23.47
C GLN A 169 -1.47 -2.38 -23.58
N PRO A 170 -0.23 -2.48 -23.08
CA PRO A 170 0.78 -1.48 -23.35
C PRO A 170 0.97 -1.43 -24.87
N THR A 171 0.64 -0.31 -25.48
CA THR A 171 0.95 -0.06 -26.89
C THR A 171 2.46 0.07 -27.01
N VAL A 172 3.09 -0.95 -27.61
CA VAL A 172 4.45 -0.82 -28.09
C VAL A 172 4.46 0.34 -29.08
N PRO A 173 5.38 1.30 -29.00
CA PRO A 173 5.42 2.41 -29.95
C PRO A 173 5.59 1.85 -31.36
N ASN A 174 4.52 1.89 -32.15
CA ASN A 174 4.63 1.62 -33.56
C ASN A 174 5.27 2.86 -34.22
N THR A 175 6.46 2.72 -34.73
CA THR A 175 7.16 3.71 -35.52
C THR A 175 6.46 3.88 -36.89
N GLY A 176 5.27 4.45 -36.86
CA GLY A 176 4.45 4.72 -38.05
C GLY A 176 3.50 5.87 -37.74
N SER A 177 3.91 7.06 -38.19
CA SER A 177 3.15 8.30 -38.21
C SER A 177 1.64 8.12 -38.48
N THR A 178 0.81 8.35 -37.45
CA THR A 178 -0.53 8.95 -37.63
C THR A 178 -0.94 9.49 -36.24
N GLY A 179 -1.29 10.78 -36.19
CA GLY A 179 -1.63 11.52 -34.97
C GLY A 179 -2.87 10.98 -34.24
N PRO A 180 -3.09 11.44 -33.01
CA PRO A 180 -4.16 10.95 -32.15
C PRO A 180 -5.53 11.24 -32.75
N ILE A 181 -6.38 10.21 -32.81
CA ILE A 181 -7.79 10.35 -33.24
C ILE A 181 -8.55 10.96 -32.08
N TYR A 182 -8.80 12.26 -32.13
CA TYR A 182 -9.75 12.94 -31.25
C TYR A 182 -11.16 12.72 -31.77
N GLY A 183 -12.05 12.20 -30.94
CA GLY A 183 -13.48 12.17 -31.21
C GLY A 183 -14.04 13.59 -31.39
N PRO A 184 -15.04 13.82 -32.25
CA PRO A 184 -15.58 15.15 -32.49
C PRO A 184 -16.44 15.60 -31.31
N GLY A 185 -16.05 16.72 -30.67
CA GLY A 185 -16.91 17.41 -29.70
C GLY A 185 -16.28 17.94 -28.43
N SER A 186 -15.07 18.47 -28.47
CA SER A 186 -14.55 19.32 -27.41
C SER A 186 -14.23 20.70 -27.97
N SER A 187 -15.02 21.70 -27.58
CA SER A 187 -14.65 23.11 -27.79
C SER A 187 -13.26 23.34 -27.25
N ALA A 188 -12.36 23.87 -28.06
CA ALA A 188 -10.99 24.20 -27.72
C ALA A 188 -10.96 25.21 -26.55
N ALA A 189 -11.01 24.70 -25.33
CA ALA A 189 -10.65 25.48 -24.15
C ALA A 189 -9.14 25.76 -24.28
N LYS A 190 -8.79 27.06 -24.28
CA LYS A 190 -7.41 27.55 -24.29
C LYS A 190 -6.60 26.75 -23.27
N ALA A 191 -5.53 26.08 -23.74
CA ALA A 191 -4.67 25.24 -22.89
C ALA A 191 -4.33 25.98 -21.57
N PRO A 192 -4.61 25.39 -20.39
CA PRO A 192 -4.15 25.98 -19.14
C PRO A 192 -2.63 26.12 -19.24
N SER A 193 -2.10 27.29 -18.88
CA SER A 193 -0.67 27.46 -18.72
C SER A 193 -0.16 26.37 -17.76
N GLY A 194 1.00 25.76 -17.99
CA GLY A 194 1.61 24.72 -17.14
C GLY A 194 1.96 25.22 -15.71
N ARG A 195 1.15 26.09 -15.15
CA ARG A 195 1.25 26.62 -13.80
C ARG A 195 0.44 25.78 -12.84
N ALA A 196 1.00 25.57 -11.64
CA ALA A 196 0.26 25.04 -10.51
C ALA A 196 -0.95 25.93 -10.19
N ILE A 197 -2.07 25.31 -9.84
CA ILE A 197 -3.35 25.99 -9.59
C ILE A 197 -3.82 25.88 -8.14
N GLY A 198 -3.18 25.03 -7.31
CA GLY A 198 -3.55 24.88 -5.93
C GLY A 198 -2.38 24.54 -5.02
N GLY A 199 -2.57 24.80 -3.71
CA GLY A 199 -1.62 24.40 -2.66
C GLY A 199 -1.94 23.00 -2.15
N TYR A 200 -1.80 21.98 -3.01
CA TYR A 200 -2.14 20.61 -2.65
C TYR A 200 -1.18 20.03 -1.61
N THR A 201 -1.75 19.33 -0.61
CA THR A 201 -0.99 18.75 0.50
C THR A 201 -0.56 17.32 0.25
N GLY A 202 -1.13 16.65 -0.74
CA GLY A 202 -0.85 15.26 -1.13
C GLY A 202 -1.62 14.85 -2.36
N LEU A 203 -1.50 13.58 -2.71
CA LEU A 203 -2.14 12.96 -3.86
C LEU A 203 -3.05 11.82 -3.43
N ILE A 204 -4.27 11.80 -3.93
CA ILE A 204 -5.16 10.64 -3.88
C ILE A 204 -5.33 10.13 -5.31
N VAL A 205 -5.02 8.86 -5.53
CA VAL A 205 -5.31 8.17 -6.78
C VAL A 205 -6.47 7.20 -6.54
N ASP A 206 -7.61 7.47 -7.15
CA ASP A 206 -8.74 6.56 -7.09
C ASP A 206 -8.57 5.42 -8.09
N CYS A 207 -8.35 4.24 -7.56
CA CYS A 207 -8.19 3.00 -8.31
C CYS A 207 -9.42 2.09 -8.18
N ARG A 208 -10.51 2.57 -7.58
CA ARG A 208 -11.74 1.77 -7.42
C ARG A 208 -12.28 1.37 -8.79
N GLY A 209 -12.75 0.13 -8.88
CA GLY A 209 -13.13 -0.50 -10.16
C GLY A 209 -11.96 -1.19 -10.88
N PHE A 210 -10.73 -1.06 -10.36
CA PHE A 210 -9.56 -1.85 -10.78
C PHE A 210 -9.11 -2.69 -9.60
N ALA A 211 -8.66 -3.90 -9.84
CA ALA A 211 -8.19 -4.80 -8.78
C ALA A 211 -6.75 -4.41 -8.36
N LEU A 212 -6.56 -3.18 -7.84
CA LEU A 212 -5.25 -2.72 -7.39
C LEU A 212 -4.75 -3.58 -6.23
N LYS A 213 -3.59 -4.19 -6.40
CA LYS A 213 -2.89 -4.98 -5.40
C LYS A 213 -1.95 -4.07 -4.60
N PRO A 214 -2.03 -4.05 -3.26
CA PRO A 214 -1.08 -3.29 -2.47
C PRO A 214 0.32 -3.88 -2.58
N VAL A 215 1.31 -3.01 -2.71
CA VAL A 215 2.74 -3.35 -2.74
C VAL A 215 3.53 -2.34 -1.91
N MET A 216 4.72 -2.71 -1.42
CA MET A 216 5.53 -1.82 -0.59
C MET A 216 6.13 -0.65 -1.37
N SER A 217 6.46 -0.87 -2.65
CA SER A 217 7.07 0.15 -3.53
C SER A 217 6.29 0.31 -4.84
N PRO A 218 5.09 0.90 -4.79
CA PRO A 218 4.27 1.12 -5.98
C PRO A 218 4.89 2.17 -6.92
N VAL A 219 4.59 2.03 -8.21
CA VAL A 219 4.95 3.00 -9.23
C VAL A 219 3.69 3.56 -9.87
N ILE A 220 3.56 4.89 -9.92
CA ILE A 220 2.52 5.54 -10.73
C ILE A 220 3.09 5.78 -12.11
N LYS A 221 2.38 5.31 -13.15
CA LYS A 221 2.74 5.50 -14.56
C LYS A 221 1.73 6.42 -15.26
N ASN A 222 2.16 7.08 -16.33
CA ASN A 222 1.22 7.68 -17.29
C ASN A 222 0.75 6.65 -18.32
N ALA A 223 -0.21 7.02 -19.18
CA ALA A 223 -0.75 6.17 -20.22
C ALA A 223 0.28 5.73 -21.28
N GLU A 224 1.42 6.41 -21.37
CA GLU A 224 2.55 6.06 -22.25
C GLU A 224 3.52 5.07 -21.58
N GLY A 225 3.26 4.68 -20.32
CA GLY A 225 4.09 3.77 -19.54
C GLY A 225 5.24 4.46 -18.81
N THR A 226 5.37 5.79 -18.89
CA THR A 226 6.41 6.54 -18.19
C THR A 226 6.15 6.58 -16.69
N PRO A 227 7.07 6.14 -15.82
CA PRO A 227 6.96 6.29 -14.39
C PRO A 227 7.00 7.76 -13.98
N ILE A 228 5.97 8.25 -13.29
CA ILE A 228 5.90 9.62 -12.76
C ILE A 228 6.09 9.70 -11.26
N TYR A 229 6.04 8.57 -10.57
CA TYR A 229 6.31 8.42 -9.14
C TYR A 229 6.80 7.00 -8.87
N GLY A 230 7.83 6.85 -8.06
CA GLY A 230 8.35 5.55 -7.71
C GLY A 230 9.48 5.64 -6.70
N TYR A 231 9.99 4.49 -6.26
CA TYR A 231 11.04 4.39 -5.25
C TYR A 231 12.30 5.20 -5.60
N LYS A 232 12.66 5.27 -6.86
CA LYS A 232 13.84 6.00 -7.33
C LYS A 232 13.80 7.51 -7.07
N ASN A 233 12.58 8.07 -6.95
CA ASN A 233 12.37 9.51 -6.77
C ASN A 233 12.37 9.92 -5.29
N LEU A 234 12.51 8.99 -4.36
CA LEU A 234 12.28 9.22 -2.93
C LEU A 234 13.52 9.02 -2.08
N ASP A 235 13.58 9.74 -0.99
CA ASP A 235 14.58 9.52 0.05
C ASP A 235 14.34 8.18 0.74
N TYR A 236 15.40 7.37 0.83
CA TYR A 236 15.36 6.02 1.42
C TYR A 236 14.84 6.03 2.86
N ASP A 237 15.33 6.95 3.70
CA ASP A 237 15.00 6.94 5.13
C ASP A 237 13.53 7.33 5.35
N LYS A 238 12.98 8.21 4.49
CA LYS A 238 11.54 8.52 4.47
C LYS A 238 10.71 7.30 4.06
N VAL A 239 11.12 6.57 3.01
CA VAL A 239 10.41 5.39 2.54
C VAL A 239 10.43 4.28 3.58
N VAL A 240 11.57 3.99 4.17
CA VAL A 240 11.67 2.98 5.24
C VAL A 240 10.83 3.35 6.44
N SER A 241 10.81 4.65 6.82
CA SER A 241 10.07 5.11 8.00
C SER A 241 8.55 5.11 7.82
N ASN A 242 8.07 5.52 6.65
CA ASN A 242 6.65 5.85 6.45
C ASN A 242 6.00 5.08 5.28
N GLY A 243 6.77 4.34 4.50
CA GLY A 243 6.32 3.78 3.22
C GLY A 243 6.17 4.84 2.13
N MET A 244 5.94 4.41 0.91
CA MET A 244 5.77 5.28 -0.25
C MET A 244 4.34 5.78 -0.40
N ALA A 245 3.35 4.95 -0.09
CA ALA A 245 1.95 5.26 -0.24
C ALA A 245 1.13 4.61 0.89
N GLY A 246 -0.05 5.16 1.15
CA GLY A 246 -1.10 4.52 1.93
C GLY A 246 -2.10 3.82 1.02
N TYR A 247 -2.80 2.83 1.56
CA TYR A 247 -3.89 2.13 0.89
C TYR A 247 -5.13 2.18 1.75
N THR A 248 -6.29 2.48 1.17
CA THR A 248 -7.57 2.47 1.87
C THR A 248 -8.70 2.11 0.92
N ASN A 249 -9.80 1.62 1.45
CA ASN A 249 -11.03 1.39 0.70
C ASN A 249 -12.00 2.60 0.81
N ASP A 250 -11.66 3.58 1.64
CA ASP A 250 -12.49 4.75 1.90
C ASP A 250 -11.69 6.04 1.72
N ILE A 251 -12.08 6.86 0.75
CA ILE A 251 -11.39 8.12 0.44
C ILE A 251 -11.37 9.10 1.63
N THR A 252 -12.36 9.02 2.52
CA THR A 252 -12.42 9.87 3.72
C THR A 252 -11.34 9.53 4.76
N ARG A 253 -10.74 8.34 4.65
CA ARG A 253 -9.66 7.84 5.51
C ARG A 253 -8.27 8.11 4.94
N ALA A 254 -8.16 8.88 3.85
CA ALA A 254 -6.90 9.19 3.19
C ALA A 254 -6.08 10.28 3.92
N ALA A 255 -5.99 10.24 5.25
CA ALA A 255 -5.35 11.26 6.09
C ALA A 255 -3.88 11.54 5.71
N ARG A 256 -3.17 10.53 5.18
CA ARG A 256 -1.79 10.70 4.69
C ARG A 256 -1.65 11.74 3.59
N ALA A 257 -2.68 11.94 2.76
CA ALA A 257 -2.68 12.95 1.70
C ALA A 257 -2.90 14.38 2.22
N GLY A 258 -3.14 14.54 3.53
CA GLY A 258 -3.34 15.84 4.17
C GLY A 258 -4.76 16.39 3.97
N SER A 259 -4.93 17.68 4.30
CA SER A 259 -6.23 18.35 4.35
C SER A 259 -6.74 18.87 3.01
N HIS A 260 -5.87 19.00 2.00
CA HIS A 260 -6.20 19.51 0.67
C HIS A 260 -5.52 18.66 -0.41
N PRO A 261 -5.93 17.38 -0.61
CA PRO A 261 -5.29 16.52 -1.58
C PRO A 261 -5.71 16.84 -3.02
N LEU A 262 -4.76 16.65 -3.95
CA LEU A 262 -5.08 16.52 -5.36
C LEU A 262 -5.71 15.14 -5.58
N VAL A 263 -6.88 15.09 -6.16
CA VAL A 263 -7.57 13.83 -6.47
C VAL A 263 -7.54 13.59 -7.97
N VAL A 264 -7.06 12.41 -8.38
CA VAL A 264 -7.06 11.95 -9.76
C VAL A 264 -7.60 10.51 -9.82
N LYS A 265 -8.11 10.12 -10.97
CA LYS A 265 -8.63 8.76 -11.19
C LYS A 265 -7.64 7.96 -12.03
N ALA A 266 -7.34 6.73 -11.59
CA ALA A 266 -6.63 5.79 -12.43
C ALA A 266 -7.48 5.42 -13.66
N ILE A 267 -6.83 5.24 -14.81
CA ILE A 267 -7.45 4.73 -16.04
C ILE A 267 -7.21 3.23 -16.20
N ALA A 268 -6.23 2.69 -15.50
CA ALA A 268 -5.86 1.28 -15.50
C ALA A 268 -4.98 0.96 -14.27
N VAL A 269 -4.69 -0.31 -14.06
CA VAL A 269 -3.59 -0.81 -13.24
C VAL A 269 -2.70 -1.70 -14.10
N ALA A 270 -1.40 -1.61 -13.90
CA ALA A 270 -0.38 -2.32 -14.68
C ALA A 270 0.47 -3.23 -13.77
N ASP A 271 1.36 -4.01 -14.41
CA ASP A 271 2.37 -4.82 -13.73
C ASP A 271 1.75 -5.68 -12.61
N MET A 272 1.00 -6.71 -12.99
CA MET A 272 0.28 -7.61 -12.05
C MET A 272 -0.63 -6.86 -11.07
N ASN A 273 -1.21 -5.73 -11.52
CA ASN A 273 -2.11 -4.86 -10.75
C ASN A 273 -1.45 -4.11 -9.59
N GLY A 274 -0.13 -4.04 -9.52
CA GLY A 274 0.57 -3.32 -8.44
C GLY A 274 0.75 -1.82 -8.71
N ASN A 275 0.62 -1.36 -9.96
CA ASN A 275 0.99 -0.02 -10.39
C ASN A 275 -0.19 0.73 -11.03
N PRO A 276 -0.69 1.81 -10.43
CA PRO A 276 -1.72 2.66 -11.03
C PRO A 276 -1.22 3.36 -12.30
N VAL A 277 -2.12 3.50 -13.28
CA VAL A 277 -1.86 4.22 -14.52
C VAL A 277 -2.81 5.42 -14.60
N LEU A 278 -2.25 6.61 -14.83
CA LEU A 278 -2.98 7.85 -15.00
C LEU A 278 -3.08 8.22 -16.49
N SER A 279 -4.07 9.03 -16.86
CA SER A 279 -4.03 9.72 -18.14
C SER A 279 -2.80 10.62 -18.21
N VAL A 280 -2.32 10.92 -19.42
CA VAL A 280 -1.19 11.87 -19.58
C VAL A 280 -1.55 13.23 -19.01
N ALA A 281 -2.80 13.67 -19.17
CA ALA A 281 -3.28 14.95 -18.63
C ALA A 281 -3.26 14.98 -17.09
N ASP A 282 -3.68 13.89 -16.43
CA ASP A 282 -3.62 13.79 -14.96
C ASP A 282 -2.18 13.67 -14.47
N ALA A 283 -1.33 12.91 -15.16
CA ALA A 283 0.08 12.80 -14.86
C ALA A 283 0.78 14.16 -14.92
N ASN A 284 0.53 14.94 -15.98
CA ASN A 284 1.03 16.32 -16.12
C ASN A 284 0.53 17.21 -14.96
N ARG A 285 -0.75 17.10 -14.59
CA ARG A 285 -1.31 17.84 -13.44
C ARG A 285 -0.58 17.47 -12.15
N VAL A 286 -0.38 16.20 -11.86
CA VAL A 286 0.33 15.72 -10.66
C VAL A 286 1.76 16.27 -10.60
N LEU A 287 2.51 16.22 -11.71
CA LEU A 287 3.90 16.70 -11.77
C LEU A 287 3.99 18.22 -11.57
N ILE A 288 3.10 19.00 -12.21
CA ILE A 288 3.05 20.46 -12.07
C ILE A 288 2.74 20.86 -10.62
N GLU A 289 1.73 20.24 -10.00
CA GLU A 289 1.36 20.58 -8.62
C GLU A 289 2.45 20.12 -7.62
N ASN A 290 3.09 18.97 -7.88
CA ASN A 290 4.23 18.55 -7.07
C ASN A 290 5.40 19.53 -7.14
N GLY A 291 5.68 20.08 -8.32
CA GLY A 291 6.72 21.12 -8.49
C GLY A 291 6.49 22.36 -7.62
N ALA A 292 5.24 22.65 -7.25
CA ALA A 292 4.90 23.77 -6.37
C ALA A 292 4.94 23.43 -4.87
N THR A 293 4.64 22.18 -4.49
CA THR A 293 4.38 21.83 -3.07
C THR A 293 5.23 20.68 -2.54
N GLY A 294 5.83 19.84 -3.40
CA GLY A 294 6.68 18.71 -3.01
C GLY A 294 5.95 17.59 -2.27
N PHE A 295 4.67 17.37 -2.53
CA PHE A 295 3.91 16.35 -1.83
C PHE A 295 4.34 14.93 -2.20
N LEU A 296 4.83 14.69 -3.43
CA LEU A 296 5.41 13.41 -3.83
C LEU A 296 6.72 13.15 -3.08
N ASP A 297 7.58 14.16 -2.95
CA ASP A 297 8.85 14.08 -2.20
C ASP A 297 8.64 13.74 -0.72
N SER A 298 7.46 14.07 -0.22
CA SER A 298 7.02 13.78 1.15
C SER A 298 6.26 12.46 1.26
N ALA A 299 6.16 11.69 0.16
CA ALA A 299 5.40 10.44 0.05
C ALA A 299 3.96 10.56 0.57
N ARG A 300 3.32 11.74 0.36
CA ARG A 300 1.92 12.00 0.74
C ARG A 300 0.97 11.51 -0.35
N VAL A 301 1.05 10.22 -0.64
CA VAL A 301 0.27 9.52 -1.68
C VAL A 301 -0.62 8.50 -1.04
N VAL A 302 -1.87 8.42 -1.49
CA VAL A 302 -2.86 7.42 -1.05
C VAL A 302 -3.54 6.82 -2.28
N PHE A 303 -3.65 5.51 -2.29
CA PHE A 303 -4.43 4.76 -3.27
C PHE A 303 -5.75 4.31 -2.63
N VAL A 304 -6.87 4.69 -3.27
CA VAL A 304 -8.20 4.22 -2.91
C VAL A 304 -8.55 3.04 -3.82
N ARG A 305 -8.82 1.85 -3.26
CA ARG A 305 -8.95 0.59 -3.99
C ARG A 305 -10.28 -0.12 -3.74
#